data_bac90440dcbcef81935f0c721171f15a
#
_entry.id   bac90440dcbcef81935f0c721171f15a
#
_cell.length_a   1.000
_cell.length_b   1.000
_cell.length_c   1.000
_cell.angle_alpha   90.00
_cell.angle_beta   90.00
_cell.angle_gamma   90.00
#
_symmetry.space_group_name_H-M   'P 1'
#
loop_
_entity.id
_entity.type
_entity.pdbx_description
1 polymer ?
#
loop_
_entity_poly.entity_id
_entity_poly.type
_entity_poly.pdbx_seq_one_letter_code
_entity_poly.pdbx_strand_id
1 'polypeptide(L)' 'ALPQDQDEDIKLYRFSLEEALQMIANGEIQDSKTIVAVYYWQAQTLAQKLKENNEKPAD' A
#
# COMPACT_ATOMS: atom_id res chain seq x y z
N ALA A 1 -8.84 -10.51 15.31
CA ALA A 1 -8.53 -9.18 14.83
C ALA A 1 -9.37 -8.17 15.57
N LEU A 2 -8.78 -7.03 15.83
CA LEU A 2 -9.47 -6.02 16.60
C LEU A 2 -10.25 -5.11 15.67
N PRO A 3 -11.46 -4.73 16.08
CA PRO A 3 -12.29 -3.89 15.22
C PRO A 3 -11.62 -2.58 14.85
N GLN A 4 -10.87 -2.00 15.76
CA GLN A 4 -10.23 -0.72 15.50
C GLN A 4 -9.20 -0.84 14.39
N ASP A 5 -8.42 -1.90 14.45
CA ASP A 5 -7.43 -2.13 13.42
C ASP A 5 -8.09 -2.34 12.08
N GLN A 6 -9.21 -3.03 12.09
CA GLN A 6 -9.94 -3.27 10.87
C GLN A 6 -10.46 -1.98 10.27
N ASP A 7 -10.92 -1.07 11.13
CA ASP A 7 -11.41 0.20 10.62
C ASP A 7 -10.32 0.99 9.93
N GLU A 8 -9.13 0.99 10.50
CA GLU A 8 -8.03 1.70 9.88
C GLU A 8 -7.65 1.07 8.57
N ASP A 9 -7.64 -0.26 8.53
CA ASP A 9 -7.31 -0.96 7.30
C ASP A 9 -8.33 -0.66 6.22
N ILE A 10 -9.59 -0.60 6.61
CA ILE A 10 -10.65 -0.31 5.65
C ILE A 10 -10.46 1.07 5.05
N LYS A 11 -10.04 2.02 5.85
CA LYS A 11 -9.81 3.35 5.33
C LYS A 11 -8.71 3.35 4.28
N LEU A 12 -7.65 2.63 4.53
CA LEU A 12 -6.57 2.54 3.56
C LEU A 12 -7.02 1.85 2.29
N TYR A 13 -7.85 0.83 2.41
CA TYR A 13 -8.28 0.08 1.26
C TYR A 13 -9.24 0.86 0.37
N ARG A 14 -9.81 1.93 0.89
CA ARG A 14 -10.70 2.75 0.07
C ARG A 14 -9.94 3.52 -1.00
N PHE A 15 -8.64 3.66 -0.83
CA PHE A 15 -7.83 4.40 -1.77
C PHE A 15 -6.94 3.45 -2.52
N SER A 16 -6.67 3.76 -3.76
CA SER A 16 -5.66 3.03 -4.49
C SER A 16 -4.30 3.37 -3.91
N LEU A 17 -3.32 2.53 -4.24
CA LEU A 17 -1.97 2.80 -3.78
C LEU A 17 -1.47 4.14 -4.30
N GLU A 18 -1.77 4.43 -5.56
CA GLU A 18 -1.36 5.71 -6.13
C GLU A 18 -1.97 6.88 -5.38
N GLU A 19 -3.24 6.76 -5.05
CA GLU A 19 -3.89 7.83 -4.32
C GLU A 19 -3.27 8.01 -2.96
N ALA A 20 -2.97 6.91 -2.28
CA ALA A 20 -2.37 6.99 -0.96
C ALA A 20 -0.99 7.64 -1.02
N LEU A 21 -0.20 7.28 -2.02
CA LEU A 21 1.11 7.89 -2.19
C LEU A 21 0.99 9.37 -2.46
N GLN A 22 0.01 9.75 -3.24
CA GLN A 22 -0.19 11.15 -3.55
C GLN A 22 -0.63 11.93 -2.33
N MET A 23 -1.45 11.32 -1.50
CA MET A 23 -1.87 11.96 -0.27
C MET A 23 -0.70 12.20 0.67
N ILE A 24 0.27 11.30 0.67
CA ILE A 24 1.49 11.51 1.44
C ILE A 24 2.26 12.70 0.87
N ALA A 25 2.41 12.74 -0.43
CA ALA A 25 3.16 13.80 -1.08
C ALA A 25 2.50 15.15 -0.86
N ASN A 26 1.18 15.17 -0.82
CA ASN A 26 0.44 16.42 -0.61
C ASN A 26 0.38 16.84 0.85
N GLY A 27 0.80 15.97 1.75
CA GLY A 27 0.74 16.29 3.15
C GLY A 27 -0.59 15.96 3.79
N GLU A 28 -1.47 15.28 3.09
CA GLU A 28 -2.75 14.88 3.65
C GLU A 28 -2.58 13.73 4.63
N ILE A 29 -1.63 12.87 4.39
CA ILE A 29 -1.28 11.81 5.30
C ILE A 29 0.03 12.20 5.96
N GLN A 30 -0.03 12.47 7.25
CA GLN A 30 1.15 12.90 7.99
C GLN A 30 1.53 11.94 9.10
N ASP A 31 0.68 10.99 9.37
CA ASP A 31 0.93 10.04 10.44
C ASP A 31 2.02 9.06 10.02
N SER A 32 3.05 8.96 10.84
CA SER A 32 4.20 8.13 10.51
C SER A 32 3.79 6.68 10.29
N LYS A 33 2.92 6.17 11.12
CA LYS A 33 2.52 4.77 11.00
C LYS A 33 1.81 4.53 9.69
N THR A 34 0.97 5.46 9.30
CA THR A 34 0.25 5.32 8.05
C THR A 34 1.21 5.41 6.87
N ILE A 35 2.15 6.33 6.93
CA ILE A 35 3.13 6.47 5.86
C ILE A 35 3.93 5.20 5.70
N VAL A 36 4.38 4.62 6.80
CA VAL A 36 5.12 3.38 6.75
C VAL A 36 4.27 2.27 6.14
N ALA A 37 3.00 2.21 6.53
CA ALA A 37 2.12 1.17 6.01
C ALA A 37 1.94 1.31 4.51
N VAL A 38 1.80 2.54 4.02
CA VAL A 38 1.62 2.77 2.60
C VAL A 38 2.88 2.37 1.83
N TYR A 39 4.04 2.73 2.33
CA TYR A 39 5.28 2.36 1.67
C TYR A 39 5.51 0.86 1.73
N TYR A 40 5.11 0.22 2.82
CA TYR A 40 5.19 -1.23 2.89
C TYR A 40 4.28 -1.85 1.84
N TRP A 41 3.09 -1.31 1.71
CA TRP A 41 2.14 -1.75 0.68
C TRP A 41 2.76 -1.61 -0.70
N GLN A 42 3.40 -0.47 -0.95
CA GLN A 42 4.05 -0.24 -2.24
C GLN A 42 5.14 -1.28 -2.49
N ALA A 43 5.94 -1.53 -1.48
CA ALA A 43 7.03 -2.51 -1.61
C ALA A 43 6.48 -3.89 -1.89
N GLN A 44 5.42 -4.26 -1.22
CA GLN A 44 4.80 -5.57 -1.43
C GLN A 44 4.23 -5.68 -2.83
N THR A 45 3.59 -4.64 -3.29
CA THR A 45 3.01 -4.65 -4.63
C THR A 45 4.10 -4.77 -5.67
N LEU A 46 5.18 -4.05 -5.51
CA LEU A 46 6.28 -4.11 -6.46
C LEU A 46 6.93 -5.49 -6.43
N ALA A 47 7.15 -6.03 -5.26
CA ALA A 47 7.74 -7.36 -5.14
C ALA A 47 6.86 -8.41 -5.81
N GLN A 48 5.55 -8.26 -5.65
CA GLN A 48 4.63 -9.19 -6.28
C GLN A 48 4.73 -9.12 -7.79
N LYS A 49 4.80 -7.91 -8.32
CA LYS A 49 4.90 -7.75 -9.76
C LYS A 49 6.19 -8.34 -10.31
N LEU A 50 7.28 -8.12 -9.61
CA LEU A 50 8.55 -8.68 -10.03
C LEU A 50 8.53 -10.20 -9.99
N LYS A 51 7.89 -10.75 -8.97
CA LYS A 51 7.79 -12.19 -8.87
C LYS A 51 6.97 -12.75 -10.00
N GLU A 52 5.88 -12.10 -10.34
CA GLU A 52 5.04 -12.56 -11.44
C GLU A 52 5.80 -12.55 -12.76
N ASN A 53 6.58 -11.51 -12.97
CA ASN A 53 7.37 -11.41 -14.19
C ASN A 53 8.41 -12.52 -14.26
N ASN A 54 9.02 -12.82 -13.14
CA ASN A 54 10.04 -13.86 -13.12
C ASN A 54 9.46 -15.24 -13.33
N GLU A 55 8.29 -15.49 -12.75
CA GLU A 55 7.68 -16.80 -12.87
C GLU A 55 7.05 -17.02 -14.22
N LYS A 56 6.74 -15.94 -14.88
CA LYS A 56 6.07 -16.05 -16.15
C LYS A 56 7.06 -16.49 -17.21
N PRO A 57 6.82 -17.62 -17.86
CA PRO A 57 7.76 -18.07 -18.87
C PRO A 57 7.85 -17.07 -20.00
N ALA A 58 9.00 -17.06 -20.59
CA ALA A 58 9.24 -16.10 -21.65
C ALA A 58 8.50 -16.43 -22.93
N ASP A 59 7.89 -17.53 -23.00
CA ASP A 59 7.24 -17.89 -24.24
C ASP A 59 6.44 -16.76 -24.86
#